data_abd436fd18880791994a35c0f2c18668
#
_entry.id   abd436fd18880791994a35c0f2c18668
#
_cell.length_a   1.000
_cell.length_b   1.000
_cell.length_c   1.000
_cell.angle_alpha   90.00
_cell.angle_beta   90.00
_cell.angle_gamma   90.00
#
_symmetry.space_group_name_H-M   'P 1'
#
loop_
_entity.id
_entity.type
_entity.pdbx_description
1 polymer ?
#
loop_
_entity_poly.entity_id
_entity_poly.type
_entity_poly.pdbx_seq_one_letter_code
_entity_poly.pdbx_strand_id
1 'polypeptide(L)'
;VHKDNITRKMSVPSATTGTRDSARFFTQPKVLVIVSTLCCLLWGSSYPAIKIGYALLGITQNDIPSKLIFAGYRFVLAGLLLLILAAFSKKPVFELNRRNSGQLMLLGFTQTAIQYVFFYIGLAYTTGVRGSILNSTTTFFSVLLAHFIYKNDKVSPRKALGCLLGFVGVMVVNFGDGLFEFAFALLGEGFIVIAAFVLSAASIYGKRISQSMDVMVMTGYQLGFGGAVLLAAGYATGGSLHAFTLGSMALLAYLALLSAAAFTLWSLLLKYNQVGKVTVFNFLVPVFGTVLSAICLNENIMELKNLVALVLVCGGIWLVTRSAQRSAGYSKAGVAVGPQGRG
;
A
#
# COMPACT_ATOMS: atom_id res chain seq x y z
N VAL A 1 0.24 62.24 10.20
CA VAL A 1 0.58 60.91 10.70
C VAL A 1 -0.16 59.90 9.81
N HIS A 2 0.54 59.39 8.81
CA HIS A 2 0.04 58.45 7.82
C HIS A 2 0.26 57.04 8.36
N LYS A 3 -0.80 56.25 8.51
CA LYS A 3 -0.73 54.81 8.80
C LYS A 3 -0.91 54.06 7.49
N ASP A 4 0.20 53.64 6.88
CA ASP A 4 0.20 52.72 5.78
C ASP A 4 -0.03 51.30 6.28
N ASN A 5 -1.21 50.79 6.03
CA ASN A 5 -1.63 49.42 6.28
C ASN A 5 -1.14 48.52 5.12
N ILE A 6 0.08 47.95 5.25
CA ILE A 6 0.61 46.94 4.32
C ILE A 6 -0.05 45.60 4.62
N THR A 7 -1.22 45.36 4.07
CA THR A 7 -1.78 44.01 3.98
C THR A 7 -1.02 43.20 2.92
N ARG A 8 0.02 42.49 3.40
CA ARG A 8 0.75 41.50 2.59
C ARG A 8 -0.18 40.33 2.25
N LYS A 9 -0.87 40.41 1.11
CA LYS A 9 -1.56 39.27 0.52
C LYS A 9 -0.55 38.14 0.31
N MET A 10 -0.57 37.13 1.17
CA MET A 10 0.11 35.87 0.90
C MET A 10 -0.56 35.26 -0.35
N SER A 11 0.11 35.39 -1.48
CA SER A 11 -0.26 34.71 -2.72
C SER A 11 -0.09 33.21 -2.51
N VAL A 12 -1.22 32.50 -2.42
CA VAL A 12 -1.23 31.05 -2.53
C VAL A 12 -0.65 30.68 -3.89
N PRO A 13 0.43 29.86 -3.97
CA PRO A 13 0.99 29.48 -5.26
C PRO A 13 -0.11 28.80 -6.10
N SER A 14 -0.38 29.33 -7.28
CA SER A 14 -1.31 28.72 -8.24
C SER A 14 -0.78 27.31 -8.58
N ALA A 15 -1.59 26.28 -8.27
CA ALA A 15 -1.27 24.91 -8.66
C ALA A 15 -0.98 24.90 -10.17
N THR A 16 0.21 24.42 -10.54
CA THR A 16 0.61 24.31 -11.95
C THR A 16 -0.40 23.45 -12.71
N THR A 17 -0.64 23.74 -13.97
CA THR A 17 -1.61 23.02 -14.84
C THR A 17 -1.45 21.51 -14.74
N GLY A 18 -0.24 20.98 -14.71
CA GLY A 18 0.03 19.56 -14.58
C GLY A 18 -0.45 18.89 -13.30
N THR A 19 -0.52 19.62 -12.17
CA THR A 19 -1.06 19.06 -10.92
C THR A 19 -2.59 18.95 -10.93
N ARG A 20 -3.28 19.85 -11.63
CA ARG A 20 -4.73 19.81 -11.83
C ARG A 20 -5.15 18.66 -12.76
N ASP A 21 -4.41 18.45 -13.83
CA ASP A 21 -4.68 17.36 -14.78
C ASP A 21 -4.44 15.98 -14.13
N SER A 22 -3.35 15.81 -13.39
CA SER A 22 -3.09 14.59 -12.61
C SER A 22 -4.20 14.32 -11.57
N ALA A 23 -4.64 15.34 -10.84
CA ALA A 23 -5.73 15.20 -9.88
C ALA A 23 -7.03 14.75 -10.57
N ARG A 24 -7.38 15.39 -11.71
CA ARG A 24 -8.56 15.03 -12.50
C ARG A 24 -8.48 13.60 -13.04
N PHE A 25 -7.30 13.15 -13.48
CA PHE A 25 -7.08 11.81 -13.99
C PHE A 25 -7.25 10.76 -12.90
N PHE A 26 -6.51 10.85 -11.78
CA PHE A 26 -6.53 9.84 -10.72
C PHE A 26 -7.83 9.83 -9.89
N THR A 27 -8.69 10.84 -9.98
CA THR A 27 -10.01 10.85 -9.33
C THR A 27 -11.12 10.24 -10.18
N GLN A 28 -10.89 9.94 -11.46
CA GLN A 28 -11.88 9.27 -12.29
C GLN A 28 -12.17 7.86 -11.77
N PRO A 29 -13.44 7.44 -11.64
CA PRO A 29 -13.80 6.13 -11.11
C PRO A 29 -13.17 4.96 -11.88
N LYS A 30 -13.11 5.05 -13.21
CA LYS A 30 -12.48 4.03 -14.06
C LYS A 30 -10.98 3.91 -13.78
N VAL A 31 -10.27 5.04 -13.68
CA VAL A 31 -8.83 5.07 -13.39
C VAL A 31 -8.56 4.52 -12.00
N LEU A 32 -9.36 4.92 -10.99
CA LEU A 32 -9.26 4.38 -9.64
C LEU A 32 -9.35 2.84 -9.64
N VAL A 33 -10.39 2.29 -10.28
CA VAL A 33 -10.58 0.83 -10.34
C VAL A 33 -9.42 0.15 -11.06
N ILE A 34 -9.06 0.61 -12.26
CA ILE A 34 -8.02 -0.02 -13.09
C ILE A 34 -6.67 0.03 -12.36
N VAL A 35 -6.27 1.20 -11.87
CA VAL A 35 -4.94 1.37 -11.24
C VAL A 35 -4.87 0.64 -9.89
N SER A 36 -5.94 0.67 -9.08
CA SER A 36 -5.98 -0.09 -7.82
C SER A 36 -5.89 -1.59 -8.07
N THR A 37 -6.65 -2.11 -9.07
CA THR A 37 -6.62 -3.52 -9.45
C THR A 37 -5.23 -3.92 -9.96
N LEU A 38 -4.60 -3.08 -10.78
CA LEU A 38 -3.23 -3.30 -11.26
C LEU A 38 -2.23 -3.36 -10.09
N CYS A 39 -2.29 -2.44 -9.14
CA CYS A 39 -1.43 -2.48 -7.95
C CYS A 39 -1.63 -3.79 -7.16
N CYS A 40 -2.88 -4.21 -6.97
CA CYS A 40 -3.19 -5.45 -6.26
C CYS A 40 -2.73 -6.70 -7.02
N LEU A 41 -2.83 -6.71 -8.34
CA LEU A 41 -2.30 -7.77 -9.20
C LEU A 41 -0.77 -7.85 -9.09
N LEU A 42 -0.08 -6.70 -9.16
CA LEU A 42 1.36 -6.63 -8.96
C LEU A 42 1.77 -7.17 -7.59
N TRP A 43 1.11 -6.73 -6.51
CA TRP A 43 1.41 -7.27 -5.18
C TRP A 43 1.04 -8.75 -5.05
N GLY A 44 -0.07 -9.20 -5.62
CA GLY A 44 -0.45 -10.61 -5.68
C GLY A 44 0.61 -11.46 -6.37
N SER A 45 1.15 -11.00 -7.50
CA SER A 45 2.21 -11.71 -8.25
C SER A 45 3.53 -11.77 -7.48
N SER A 46 3.76 -10.89 -6.51
CA SER A 46 4.97 -10.94 -5.69
C SER A 46 5.05 -12.18 -4.80
N TYR A 47 3.91 -12.80 -4.42
CA TYR A 47 3.92 -13.98 -3.54
C TYR A 47 4.64 -15.18 -4.18
N PRO A 48 4.23 -15.67 -5.38
CA PRO A 48 4.97 -16.75 -6.02
C PRO A 48 6.39 -16.33 -6.40
N ALA A 49 6.59 -15.10 -6.85
CA ALA A 49 7.92 -14.59 -7.20
C ALA A 49 8.89 -14.59 -6.01
N ILE A 50 8.45 -14.20 -4.82
CA ILE A 50 9.26 -14.25 -3.59
C ILE A 50 9.60 -15.69 -3.22
N LYS A 51 8.64 -16.63 -3.30
CA LYS A 51 8.89 -18.07 -3.05
C LYS A 51 9.94 -18.63 -4.00
N ILE A 52 9.83 -18.34 -5.28
CA ILE A 52 10.81 -18.74 -6.29
C ILE A 52 12.18 -18.11 -5.97
N GLY A 53 12.20 -16.84 -5.59
CA GLY A 53 13.43 -16.13 -5.18
C GLY A 53 14.12 -16.77 -3.99
N TYR A 54 13.36 -17.19 -2.98
CA TYR A 54 13.91 -17.91 -1.83
C TYR A 54 14.52 -19.26 -2.24
N ALA A 55 13.83 -20.02 -3.10
CA ALA A 55 14.37 -21.29 -3.60
C ALA A 55 15.65 -21.10 -4.42
N LEU A 56 15.71 -20.09 -5.30
CA LEU A 56 16.88 -19.79 -6.13
C LEU A 56 18.10 -19.33 -5.31
N LEU A 57 17.88 -18.68 -4.16
CA LEU A 57 18.93 -18.16 -3.28
C LEU A 57 19.21 -19.06 -2.07
N GLY A 58 18.56 -20.23 -1.97
CA GLY A 58 18.73 -21.15 -0.86
C GLY A 58 18.26 -20.64 0.50
N ILE A 59 17.33 -19.66 0.53
CA ILE A 59 16.78 -19.08 1.74
C ILE A 59 15.76 -20.04 2.35
N THR A 60 16.04 -20.56 3.53
CA THR A 60 15.15 -21.49 4.23
C THR A 60 13.95 -20.78 4.89
N GLN A 61 12.95 -21.58 5.31
CA GLN A 61 11.72 -21.02 5.88
C GLN A 61 11.96 -20.18 7.15
N ASN A 62 12.90 -20.59 8.00
CA ASN A 62 13.17 -19.92 9.28
C ASN A 62 14.31 -18.90 9.20
N ASP A 63 14.92 -18.72 8.02
CA ASP A 63 16.00 -17.76 7.81
C ASP A 63 15.44 -16.34 7.60
N ILE A 64 14.93 -15.73 8.70
CA ILE A 64 14.41 -14.37 8.69
C ILE A 64 15.49 -13.37 8.28
N PRO A 65 16.77 -13.43 8.78
CA PRO A 65 17.79 -12.49 8.40
C PRO A 65 18.03 -12.41 6.88
N SER A 66 18.16 -13.54 6.20
CA SER A 66 18.38 -13.56 4.74
C SER A 66 17.15 -13.09 3.97
N LYS A 67 15.92 -13.32 4.48
CA LYS A 67 14.69 -12.73 3.92
C LYS A 67 14.68 -11.21 4.01
N LEU A 68 15.15 -10.64 5.13
CA LEU A 68 15.27 -9.19 5.29
C LEU A 68 16.29 -8.62 4.29
N ILE A 69 17.42 -9.30 4.06
CA ILE A 69 18.41 -8.90 3.05
C ILE A 69 17.80 -8.92 1.64
N PHE A 70 17.10 -10.00 1.29
CA PHE A 70 16.42 -10.10 -0.01
C PHE A 70 15.41 -8.99 -0.23
N ALA A 71 14.58 -8.71 0.77
CA ALA A 71 13.63 -7.58 0.73
C ALA A 71 14.36 -6.24 0.66
N GLY A 72 15.45 -6.09 1.39
CA GLY A 72 16.27 -4.89 1.39
C GLY A 72 16.84 -4.57 0.01
N TYR A 73 17.43 -5.55 -0.68
CA TYR A 73 17.88 -5.37 -2.07
C TYR A 73 16.74 -4.99 -3.00
N ARG A 74 15.59 -5.68 -2.90
CA ARG A 74 14.39 -5.35 -3.69
C ARG A 74 14.00 -3.89 -3.54
N PHE A 75 13.94 -3.38 -2.30
CA PHE A 75 13.46 -2.02 -2.04
C PHE A 75 14.52 -0.96 -2.32
N VAL A 76 15.80 -1.23 -2.06
CA VAL A 76 16.89 -0.31 -2.46
C VAL A 76 16.90 -0.14 -3.98
N LEU A 77 16.86 -1.23 -4.74
CA LEU A 77 16.81 -1.17 -6.20
C LEU A 77 15.57 -0.44 -6.71
N ALA A 78 14.39 -0.69 -6.10
CA ALA A 78 13.16 0.03 -6.44
C ALA A 78 13.27 1.52 -6.15
N GLY A 79 13.85 1.88 -5.00
CA GLY A 79 14.06 3.27 -4.60
C GLY A 79 15.02 4.00 -5.54
N LEU A 80 16.17 3.37 -5.85
CA LEU A 80 17.15 3.92 -6.79
C LEU A 80 16.54 4.12 -8.19
N LEU A 81 15.81 3.12 -8.69
CA LEU A 81 15.10 3.22 -9.97
C LEU A 81 14.16 4.43 -10.01
N LEU A 82 13.35 4.62 -8.96
CA LEU A 82 12.43 5.75 -8.89
C LEU A 82 13.15 7.10 -8.83
N LEU A 83 14.23 7.21 -8.07
CA LEU A 83 15.01 8.43 -7.97
C LEU A 83 15.71 8.75 -9.30
N ILE A 84 16.23 7.75 -10.00
CA ILE A 84 16.80 7.90 -11.33
C ILE A 84 15.73 8.38 -12.32
N LEU A 85 14.55 7.73 -12.36
CA LEU A 85 13.45 8.14 -13.23
C LEU A 85 12.92 9.54 -12.88
N ALA A 86 12.89 9.90 -11.60
CA ALA A 86 12.50 11.22 -11.15
C ALA A 86 13.51 12.29 -11.64
N ALA A 87 14.81 11.99 -11.56
CA ALA A 87 15.87 12.89 -12.06
C ALA A 87 15.76 13.08 -13.56
N PHE A 88 15.58 12.03 -14.35
CA PHE A 88 15.35 12.14 -15.79
C PHE A 88 14.07 12.93 -16.12
N SER A 89 13.05 12.82 -15.27
CA SER A 89 11.80 13.59 -15.39
C SER A 89 11.91 15.03 -14.86
N LYS A 90 13.13 15.51 -14.57
CA LYS A 90 13.42 16.85 -14.02
C LYS A 90 12.65 17.19 -12.75
N LYS A 91 12.38 16.17 -11.92
CA LYS A 91 11.76 16.38 -10.61
C LYS A 91 12.81 16.77 -9.57
N PRO A 92 12.41 17.49 -8.50
CA PRO A 92 13.35 18.03 -7.51
C PRO A 92 13.86 16.92 -6.55
N VAL A 93 14.69 16.01 -7.07
CA VAL A 93 15.22 14.87 -6.29
C VAL A 93 16.11 15.35 -5.15
N PHE A 94 16.95 16.38 -5.38
CA PHE A 94 17.94 16.86 -4.41
C PHE A 94 17.47 18.09 -3.60
N GLU A 95 16.28 18.62 -3.85
CA GLU A 95 15.75 19.79 -3.17
C GLU A 95 15.06 19.40 -1.82
N LEU A 96 15.77 18.64 -1.00
CA LEU A 96 15.28 18.20 0.29
C LEU A 96 15.78 19.13 1.40
N ASN A 97 14.86 19.72 2.14
CA ASN A 97 15.17 20.40 3.39
C ASN A 97 15.19 19.41 4.56
N ARG A 98 15.76 19.81 5.70
CA ARG A 98 15.85 18.96 6.92
C ARG A 98 14.51 18.35 7.33
N ARG A 99 13.42 19.10 7.21
CA ARG A 99 12.08 18.63 7.57
C ARG A 99 11.60 17.52 6.62
N ASN A 100 11.75 17.72 5.31
CA ASN A 100 11.35 16.75 4.31
C ASN A 100 12.17 15.48 4.41
N SER A 101 13.50 15.58 4.62
CA SER A 101 14.37 14.43 4.83
C SER A 101 13.95 13.61 6.05
N GLY A 102 13.68 14.25 7.20
CA GLY A 102 13.20 13.56 8.39
C GLY A 102 11.84 12.89 8.19
N GLN A 103 10.92 13.51 7.45
CA GLN A 103 9.63 12.91 7.11
C GLN A 103 9.78 11.67 6.20
N LEU A 104 10.67 11.72 5.22
CA LEU A 104 10.95 10.61 4.32
C LEU A 104 11.64 9.44 5.03
N MET A 105 12.60 9.74 5.91
CA MET A 105 13.25 8.72 6.75
C MET A 105 12.25 8.04 7.67
N LEU A 106 11.38 8.81 8.35
CA LEU A 106 10.33 8.25 9.20
C LEU A 106 9.35 7.39 8.40
N LEU A 107 8.96 7.83 7.20
CA LEU A 107 8.08 7.06 6.32
C LEU A 107 8.75 5.75 5.87
N GLY A 108 10.00 5.80 5.41
CA GLY A 108 10.76 4.60 5.00
C GLY A 108 10.99 3.64 6.16
N PHE A 109 11.33 4.16 7.34
CA PHE A 109 11.51 3.38 8.54
C PHE A 109 10.22 2.68 8.99
N THR A 110 9.10 3.38 9.00
CA THR A 110 7.82 2.80 9.43
C THR A 110 7.18 1.91 8.36
N GLN A 111 7.01 2.43 7.14
CA GLN A 111 6.25 1.75 6.09
C GLN A 111 7.03 0.62 5.41
N THR A 112 8.36 0.70 5.36
CA THR A 112 9.18 -0.31 4.70
C THR A 112 9.96 -1.14 5.72
N ALA A 113 10.74 -0.55 6.63
CA ALA A 113 11.57 -1.34 7.53
C ALA A 113 10.74 -2.02 8.63
N ILE A 114 10.12 -1.28 9.56
CA ILE A 114 9.41 -1.86 10.71
C ILE A 114 8.27 -2.77 10.25
N GLN A 115 7.46 -2.31 9.31
CA GLN A 115 6.33 -3.09 8.79
C GLN A 115 6.78 -4.45 8.26
N TYR A 116 7.86 -4.50 7.46
CA TYR A 116 8.35 -5.76 6.90
C TYR A 116 9.06 -6.64 7.92
N VAL A 117 9.75 -6.06 8.92
CA VAL A 117 10.31 -6.85 10.03
C VAL A 117 9.20 -7.59 10.77
N PHE A 118 8.15 -6.89 11.21
CA PHE A 118 7.02 -7.53 11.88
C PHE A 118 6.32 -8.54 10.98
N PHE A 119 6.14 -8.21 9.69
CA PHE A 119 5.50 -9.11 8.74
C PHE A 119 6.28 -10.41 8.54
N TYR A 120 7.58 -10.34 8.34
CA TYR A 120 8.40 -11.53 8.11
C TYR A 120 8.57 -12.38 9.36
N ILE A 121 8.75 -11.77 10.53
CA ILE A 121 8.77 -12.50 11.80
C ILE A 121 7.41 -13.17 12.01
N GLY A 122 6.32 -12.43 11.89
CA GLY A 122 4.98 -12.99 12.04
C GLY A 122 4.73 -14.17 11.11
N LEU A 123 5.13 -14.05 9.84
CA LEU A 123 4.93 -15.10 8.84
C LEU A 123 5.80 -16.35 9.11
N ALA A 124 6.92 -16.22 9.83
CA ALA A 124 7.73 -17.38 10.22
C ALA A 124 7.06 -18.23 11.32
N TYR A 125 6.19 -17.61 12.15
CA TYR A 125 5.52 -18.28 13.27
C TYR A 125 4.03 -18.54 13.02
N THR A 126 3.50 -18.28 11.80
CA THR A 126 2.13 -18.59 11.41
C THR A 126 2.06 -19.19 10.01
N THR A 127 0.91 -19.75 9.65
CA THR A 127 0.70 -20.29 8.30
C THR A 127 0.51 -19.16 7.29
N GLY A 128 0.85 -19.41 6.01
CA GLY A 128 0.62 -18.45 4.93
C GLY A 128 -0.85 -18.03 4.82
N VAL A 129 -1.77 -18.99 5.05
CA VAL A 129 -3.23 -18.77 5.07
C VAL A 129 -3.63 -17.78 6.15
N ARG A 130 -3.26 -18.04 7.41
CA ARG A 130 -3.57 -17.14 8.55
C ARG A 130 -2.91 -15.78 8.34
N GLY A 131 -1.65 -15.75 7.89
CA GLY A 131 -0.92 -14.52 7.58
C GLY A 131 -1.62 -13.66 6.54
N SER A 132 -2.14 -14.26 5.46
CA SER A 132 -2.89 -13.57 4.40
C SER A 132 -4.19 -12.95 4.92
N ILE A 133 -4.98 -13.71 5.70
CA ILE A 133 -6.22 -13.23 6.30
C ILE A 133 -5.93 -12.05 7.24
N LEU A 134 -4.96 -12.20 8.15
CA LEU A 134 -4.63 -11.18 9.13
C LEU A 134 -4.03 -9.92 8.48
N ASN A 135 -3.22 -10.07 7.43
CA ASN A 135 -2.70 -8.91 6.70
C ASN A 135 -3.80 -8.09 6.02
N SER A 136 -4.92 -8.70 5.64
CA SER A 136 -6.07 -7.98 5.07
C SER A 136 -6.76 -7.05 6.07
N THR A 137 -6.48 -7.20 7.39
CA THR A 137 -6.93 -6.25 8.43
C THR A 137 -6.35 -4.84 8.23
N THR A 138 -5.29 -4.69 7.42
CA THR A 138 -4.79 -3.38 6.94
C THR A 138 -5.91 -2.50 6.40
N THR A 139 -6.89 -3.08 5.70
CA THR A 139 -8.04 -2.33 5.17
C THR A 139 -8.91 -1.78 6.30
N PHE A 140 -9.19 -2.56 7.33
CA PHE A 140 -9.96 -2.10 8.49
C PHE A 140 -9.24 -0.99 9.23
N PHE A 141 -7.96 -1.16 9.54
CA PHE A 141 -7.16 -0.13 10.19
C PHE A 141 -7.10 1.15 9.35
N SER A 142 -6.92 1.04 8.03
CA SER A 142 -6.91 2.20 7.14
C SER A 142 -8.25 2.94 7.13
N VAL A 143 -9.37 2.22 7.07
CA VAL A 143 -10.72 2.81 7.11
C VAL A 143 -11.01 3.44 8.45
N LEU A 144 -10.61 2.78 9.55
CA LEU A 144 -10.79 3.28 10.91
C LEU A 144 -9.95 4.53 11.18
N LEU A 145 -8.66 4.49 10.87
CA LEU A 145 -7.78 5.65 11.02
C LEU A 145 -8.24 6.83 10.15
N ALA A 146 -8.67 6.57 8.90
CA ALA A 146 -9.21 7.59 8.03
C ALA A 146 -10.47 8.25 8.61
N HIS A 147 -11.33 7.47 9.29
CA HIS A 147 -12.52 7.99 9.97
C HIS A 147 -12.18 9.06 11.01
N PHE A 148 -11.15 8.83 11.81
CA PHE A 148 -10.74 9.79 12.85
C PHE A 148 -9.97 10.98 12.28
N ILE A 149 -9.11 10.75 11.28
CA ILE A 149 -8.19 11.76 10.76
C ILE A 149 -8.82 12.68 9.71
N TYR A 150 -9.67 12.14 8.83
CA TYR A 150 -10.25 12.90 7.71
C TYR A 150 -11.76 13.15 7.88
N LYS A 151 -12.17 14.41 7.83
CA LYS A 151 -13.59 14.79 7.92
C LYS A 151 -14.43 14.26 6.75
N ASN A 152 -13.82 14.10 5.58
CA ASN A 152 -14.46 13.65 4.34
C ASN A 152 -14.36 12.14 4.08
N ASP A 153 -13.80 11.35 5.02
CA ASP A 153 -13.63 9.90 4.86
C ASP A 153 -14.22 9.11 6.03
N LYS A 154 -15.40 9.53 6.51
CA LYS A 154 -16.10 8.88 7.62
C LYS A 154 -16.60 7.49 7.25
N VAL A 155 -16.62 6.60 8.25
CA VAL A 155 -17.24 5.28 8.11
C VAL A 155 -18.76 5.45 8.01
N SER A 156 -19.34 4.83 7.00
CA SER A 156 -20.79 4.70 6.83
C SER A 156 -21.17 3.21 6.95
N PRO A 157 -22.44 2.87 7.23
CA PRO A 157 -22.87 1.47 7.30
C PRO A 157 -22.55 0.68 6.02
N ARG A 158 -22.65 1.32 4.85
CA ARG A 158 -22.27 0.69 3.57
C ARG A 158 -20.76 0.42 3.47
N LYS A 159 -19.94 1.35 3.95
CA LYS A 159 -18.48 1.18 3.98
C LYS A 159 -18.10 0.05 4.94
N ALA A 160 -18.73 -0.02 6.12
CA ALA A 160 -18.53 -1.09 7.07
C ALA A 160 -18.93 -2.46 6.49
N LEU A 161 -20.14 -2.54 5.89
CA LEU A 161 -20.61 -3.76 5.24
C LEU A 161 -19.71 -4.18 4.07
N GLY A 162 -19.26 -3.24 3.25
CA GLY A 162 -18.34 -3.53 2.15
C GLY A 162 -16.98 -4.07 2.61
N CYS A 163 -16.42 -3.51 3.69
CA CYS A 163 -15.22 -4.05 4.32
C CYS A 163 -15.45 -5.46 4.88
N LEU A 164 -16.59 -5.69 5.53
CA LEU A 164 -16.94 -7.01 6.06
C LEU A 164 -17.05 -8.06 4.94
N LEU A 165 -17.75 -7.74 3.85
CA LEU A 165 -17.88 -8.63 2.69
C LEU A 165 -16.52 -8.95 2.06
N GLY A 166 -15.65 -7.93 1.89
CA GLY A 166 -14.31 -8.12 1.38
C GLY A 166 -13.47 -9.04 2.28
N PHE A 167 -13.56 -8.88 3.58
CA PHE A 167 -12.87 -9.72 4.56
C PHE A 167 -13.38 -11.17 4.54
N VAL A 168 -14.70 -11.35 4.50
CA VAL A 168 -15.30 -12.69 4.37
C VAL A 168 -14.83 -13.35 3.07
N GLY A 169 -14.74 -12.61 1.97
CA GLY A 169 -14.18 -13.13 0.72
C GLY A 169 -12.73 -13.59 0.87
N VAL A 170 -11.89 -12.84 1.58
CA VAL A 170 -10.51 -13.27 1.88
C VAL A 170 -10.49 -14.52 2.76
N MET A 171 -11.39 -14.63 3.75
CA MET A 171 -11.51 -15.85 4.54
C MET A 171 -11.91 -17.05 3.68
N VAL A 172 -12.87 -16.88 2.77
CA VAL A 172 -13.34 -17.96 1.88
C VAL A 172 -12.23 -18.47 0.96
N VAL A 173 -11.44 -17.58 0.33
CA VAL A 173 -10.34 -18.00 -0.55
C VAL A 173 -9.25 -18.77 0.19
N ASN A 174 -9.07 -18.45 1.46
CA ASN A 174 -8.06 -19.10 2.31
C ASN A 174 -8.67 -20.22 3.20
N PHE A 175 -9.93 -20.60 2.95
CA PHE A 175 -10.59 -21.67 3.68
C PHE A 175 -9.96 -23.02 3.32
N GLY A 176 -9.39 -23.68 4.31
CA GLY A 176 -8.70 -24.96 4.18
C GLY A 176 -8.22 -25.48 5.53
N ASP A 177 -7.34 -26.45 5.49
CA ASP A 177 -6.80 -27.10 6.69
C ASP A 177 -6.13 -26.08 7.62
N GLY A 178 -6.49 -26.11 8.90
CA GLY A 178 -5.92 -25.27 9.95
C GLY A 178 -6.60 -23.92 10.20
N LEU A 179 -7.68 -23.56 9.47
CA LEU A 179 -8.40 -22.30 9.71
C LEU A 179 -9.05 -22.22 11.10
N PHE A 180 -9.46 -23.35 11.67
CA PHE A 180 -10.12 -23.46 12.97
C PHE A 180 -9.20 -23.88 14.12
N GLU A 181 -7.91 -24.03 13.88
CA GLU A 181 -6.95 -24.25 14.96
C GLU A 181 -6.66 -22.93 15.67
N PHE A 182 -7.31 -22.69 16.82
CA PHE A 182 -7.21 -21.47 17.60
C PHE A 182 -6.00 -21.45 18.54
N ALA A 183 -4.79 -21.55 18.02
CA ALA A 183 -3.58 -21.19 18.77
C ALA A 183 -3.12 -19.81 18.33
N PHE A 184 -3.51 -18.75 19.06
CA PHE A 184 -3.02 -17.40 18.82
C PHE A 184 -1.60 -17.26 19.39
N ALA A 185 -0.63 -17.10 18.50
CA ALA A 185 0.74 -16.82 18.89
C ALA A 185 1.04 -15.33 18.68
N LEU A 186 1.46 -14.63 19.75
CA LEU A 186 1.79 -13.20 19.66
C LEU A 186 2.86 -12.93 18.60
N LEU A 187 3.92 -13.77 18.54
CA LEU A 187 5.01 -13.67 17.56
C LEU A 187 4.57 -14.02 16.13
N GLY A 188 3.48 -14.76 15.96
CA GLY A 188 2.89 -15.10 14.67
C GLY A 188 1.80 -14.11 14.28
N GLU A 189 0.59 -14.42 14.66
CA GLU A 189 -0.62 -13.67 14.32
C GLU A 189 -0.58 -12.23 14.82
N GLY A 190 -0.09 -12.02 16.06
CA GLY A 190 0.00 -10.70 16.66
C GLY A 190 0.93 -9.76 15.87
N PHE A 191 2.09 -10.27 15.44
CA PHE A 191 3.05 -9.47 14.68
C PHE A 191 2.52 -9.09 13.30
N ILE A 192 1.74 -9.95 12.63
CA ILE A 192 1.09 -9.60 11.36
C ILE A 192 0.04 -8.50 11.55
N VAL A 193 -0.75 -8.56 12.63
CA VAL A 193 -1.72 -7.51 12.96
C VAL A 193 -1.01 -6.19 13.26
N ILE A 194 0.12 -6.21 13.98
CA ILE A 194 0.95 -5.03 14.22
C ILE A 194 1.50 -4.49 12.88
N ALA A 195 2.01 -5.36 12.01
CA ALA A 195 2.48 -4.96 10.68
C ALA A 195 1.37 -4.28 9.86
N ALA A 196 0.15 -4.83 9.88
CA ALA A 196 -1.03 -4.28 9.21
C ALA A 196 -1.41 -2.90 9.75
N PHE A 197 -1.36 -2.70 11.08
CA PHE A 197 -1.60 -1.40 11.70
C PHE A 197 -0.52 -0.38 11.31
N VAL A 198 0.76 -0.76 11.42
CA VAL A 198 1.89 0.10 11.03
C VAL A 198 1.78 0.52 9.57
N LEU A 199 1.48 -0.42 8.66
CA LEU A 199 1.29 -0.12 7.23
C LEU A 199 0.16 0.88 7.01
N SER A 200 -0.96 0.71 7.72
CA SER A 200 -2.12 1.60 7.62
C SER A 200 -1.79 3.02 8.08
N ALA A 201 -1.18 3.14 9.26
CA ALA A 201 -0.77 4.42 9.82
C ALA A 201 0.27 5.13 8.94
N ALA A 202 1.29 4.39 8.49
CA ALA A 202 2.32 4.90 7.58
C ALA A 202 1.76 5.32 6.22
N SER A 203 0.78 4.59 5.67
CA SER A 203 0.12 4.95 4.41
C SER A 203 -0.65 6.28 4.52
N ILE A 204 -1.32 6.53 5.65
CA ILE A 204 -1.98 7.80 5.94
C ILE A 204 -0.97 8.93 6.10
N TYR A 205 0.14 8.66 6.79
CA TYR A 205 1.24 9.62 6.91
C TYR A 205 1.87 9.93 5.54
N GLY A 206 2.11 8.91 4.71
CA GLY A 206 2.57 9.06 3.33
C GLY A 206 1.61 9.89 2.48
N LYS A 207 0.29 9.68 2.63
CA LYS A 207 -0.72 10.54 1.98
C LYS A 207 -0.56 12.01 2.38
N ARG A 208 -0.30 12.29 3.65
CA ARG A 208 -0.09 13.68 4.13
C ARG A 208 1.18 14.29 3.50
N ILE A 209 2.29 13.56 3.49
CA ILE A 209 3.56 14.02 2.91
C ILE A 209 3.41 14.25 1.39
N SER A 210 2.69 13.37 0.69
CA SER A 210 2.48 13.45 -0.76
C SER A 210 1.77 14.73 -1.22
N GLN A 211 1.13 15.47 -0.31
CA GLN A 211 0.51 16.76 -0.65
C GLN A 211 1.55 17.86 -0.89
N SER A 212 2.71 17.78 -0.26
CA SER A 212 3.76 18.80 -0.28
C SER A 212 4.95 18.46 -1.17
N MET A 213 5.03 17.22 -1.69
CA MET A 213 6.16 16.82 -2.54
C MET A 213 5.73 15.89 -3.68
N ASP A 214 6.65 15.69 -4.63
CA ASP A 214 6.43 14.73 -5.72
C ASP A 214 6.37 13.30 -5.18
N VAL A 215 5.37 12.52 -5.64
CA VAL A 215 5.12 11.16 -5.13
C VAL A 215 6.22 10.18 -5.55
N MET A 216 6.81 10.34 -6.74
CA MET A 216 7.89 9.47 -7.21
C MET A 216 9.14 9.67 -6.37
N VAL A 217 9.49 10.92 -6.07
CA VAL A 217 10.62 11.28 -5.19
C VAL A 217 10.37 10.75 -3.78
N MET A 218 9.17 11.00 -3.23
CA MET A 218 8.77 10.49 -1.92
C MET A 218 8.92 8.97 -1.83
N THR A 219 8.35 8.24 -2.78
CA THR A 219 8.37 6.78 -2.78
C THR A 219 9.78 6.24 -3.01
N GLY A 220 10.59 6.91 -3.84
CA GLY A 220 11.99 6.54 -4.08
C GLY A 220 12.83 6.59 -2.80
N TYR A 221 12.76 7.69 -2.06
CA TYR A 221 13.47 7.81 -0.78
C TYR A 221 12.91 6.88 0.29
N GLN A 222 11.59 6.74 0.38
CA GLN A 222 10.94 5.82 1.32
C GLN A 222 11.42 4.38 1.13
N LEU A 223 11.38 3.86 -0.11
CA LEU A 223 11.80 2.49 -0.41
C LEU A 223 13.31 2.33 -0.27
N GLY A 224 14.10 3.29 -0.77
CA GLY A 224 15.55 3.24 -0.68
C GLY A 224 16.06 3.23 0.75
N PHE A 225 15.59 4.17 1.59
CA PHE A 225 15.98 4.25 2.98
C PHE A 225 15.48 3.05 3.79
N GLY A 226 14.20 2.69 3.66
CA GLY A 226 13.64 1.54 4.36
C GLY A 226 14.29 0.22 3.94
N GLY A 227 14.61 0.07 2.65
CA GLY A 227 15.39 -1.07 2.13
C GLY A 227 16.80 -1.12 2.70
N ALA A 228 17.49 0.03 2.82
CA ALA A 228 18.81 0.10 3.43
C ALA A 228 18.78 -0.32 4.91
N VAL A 229 17.76 0.09 5.66
CA VAL A 229 17.55 -0.35 7.05
C VAL A 229 17.31 -1.86 7.14
N LEU A 230 16.52 -2.44 6.20
CA LEU A 230 16.34 -3.90 6.15
C LEU A 230 17.63 -4.65 5.83
N LEU A 231 18.46 -4.13 4.90
CA LEU A 231 19.78 -4.69 4.63
C LEU A 231 20.65 -4.69 5.87
N ALA A 232 20.75 -3.54 6.54
CA ALA A 232 21.53 -3.38 7.75
C ALA A 232 21.06 -4.34 8.86
N ALA A 233 19.74 -4.44 9.08
CA ALA A 233 19.16 -5.36 10.05
C ALA A 233 19.44 -6.83 9.71
N GLY A 234 19.27 -7.23 8.44
CA GLY A 234 19.51 -8.60 8.00
C GLY A 234 20.97 -9.02 8.14
N TYR A 235 21.92 -8.18 7.73
CA TYR A 235 23.34 -8.45 7.90
C TYR A 235 23.77 -8.44 9.37
N ALA A 236 23.28 -7.50 10.17
CA ALA A 236 23.57 -7.42 11.60
C ALA A 236 23.08 -8.64 12.39
N THR A 237 22.04 -9.32 11.89
CA THR A 237 21.47 -10.54 12.51
C THR A 237 22.02 -11.84 11.90
N GLY A 238 23.10 -11.75 11.08
CA GLY A 238 23.81 -12.91 10.55
C GLY A 238 23.25 -13.47 9.25
N GLY A 239 22.36 -12.75 8.58
CA GLY A 239 21.85 -13.15 7.27
C GLY A 239 22.91 -13.08 6.18
N SER A 240 22.74 -13.89 5.14
CA SER A 240 23.63 -13.89 3.97
C SER A 240 22.86 -14.35 2.73
N LEU A 241 23.24 -13.83 1.57
CA LEU A 241 22.76 -14.32 0.29
C LEU A 241 23.92 -14.89 -0.50
N HIS A 242 23.80 -16.14 -0.87
CA HIS A 242 24.79 -16.86 -1.65
C HIS A 242 24.24 -17.18 -3.04
N ALA A 243 25.14 -17.43 -3.99
CA ALA A 243 24.83 -17.95 -5.32
C ALA A 243 23.83 -17.09 -6.15
N PHE A 244 24.17 -15.82 -6.37
CA PHE A 244 23.44 -15.03 -7.36
C PHE A 244 23.57 -15.62 -8.76
N THR A 245 22.47 -16.08 -9.32
CA THR A 245 22.34 -16.56 -10.69
C THR A 245 21.65 -15.54 -11.56
N LEU A 246 21.73 -15.67 -12.89
CA LEU A 246 20.98 -14.82 -13.80
C LEU A 246 19.46 -14.86 -13.50
N GLY A 247 18.92 -16.03 -13.13
CA GLY A 247 17.53 -16.20 -12.75
C GLY A 247 17.14 -15.44 -11.49
N SER A 248 17.95 -15.55 -10.42
CA SER A 248 17.69 -14.81 -9.16
C SER A 248 17.84 -13.30 -9.32
N MET A 249 18.79 -12.85 -10.16
CA MET A 249 18.96 -11.43 -10.49
C MET A 249 17.78 -10.88 -11.31
N ALA A 250 17.32 -11.61 -12.33
CA ALA A 250 16.17 -11.24 -13.13
C ALA A 250 14.90 -11.16 -12.27
N LEU A 251 14.70 -12.12 -11.37
CA LEU A 251 13.58 -12.13 -10.44
C LEU A 251 13.64 -10.95 -9.46
N LEU A 252 14.82 -10.64 -8.93
CA LEU A 252 15.01 -9.48 -8.07
C LEU A 252 14.74 -8.17 -8.79
N ALA A 253 15.19 -8.04 -10.05
CA ALA A 253 14.88 -6.90 -10.92
C ALA A 253 13.36 -6.77 -11.16
N TYR A 254 12.67 -7.87 -11.47
CA TYR A 254 11.22 -7.90 -11.59
C TYR A 254 10.53 -7.41 -10.30
N LEU A 255 10.94 -7.91 -9.14
CA LEU A 255 10.38 -7.52 -7.86
C LEU A 255 10.66 -6.05 -7.51
N ALA A 256 11.80 -5.52 -7.92
CA ALA A 256 12.14 -4.10 -7.77
C ALA A 256 11.26 -3.20 -8.66
N LEU A 257 11.11 -3.55 -9.94
CA LEU A 257 10.22 -2.87 -10.88
C LEU A 257 8.77 -2.86 -10.39
N LEU A 258 8.28 -4.04 -9.97
CA LEU A 258 6.96 -4.21 -9.39
C LEU A 258 6.76 -3.31 -8.16
N SER A 259 7.75 -3.27 -7.27
CA SER A 259 7.68 -2.43 -6.07
C SER A 259 7.66 -0.94 -6.44
N ALA A 260 8.54 -0.51 -7.32
CA ALA A 260 8.59 0.87 -7.78
C ALA A 260 7.25 1.31 -8.39
N ALA A 261 6.67 0.50 -9.27
CA ALA A 261 5.40 0.79 -9.93
C ALA A 261 4.23 0.77 -8.92
N ALA A 262 4.05 -0.32 -8.17
CA ALA A 262 2.90 -0.49 -7.30
C ALA A 262 2.87 0.55 -6.16
N PHE A 263 3.99 0.78 -5.47
CA PHE A 263 4.02 1.78 -4.39
C PHE A 263 3.83 3.22 -4.89
N THR A 264 4.38 3.56 -6.06
CA THR A 264 4.18 4.91 -6.64
C THR A 264 2.73 5.12 -7.07
N LEU A 265 2.14 4.17 -7.81
CA LEU A 265 0.76 4.26 -8.26
C LEU A 265 -0.22 4.28 -7.08
N TRP A 266 0.01 3.46 -6.07
CA TRP A 266 -0.80 3.43 -4.86
C TRP A 266 -0.72 4.74 -4.08
N SER A 267 0.47 5.31 -3.95
CA SER A 267 0.68 6.61 -3.32
C SER A 267 0.00 7.75 -4.09
N LEU A 268 -0.02 7.70 -5.43
CA LEU A 268 -0.76 8.63 -6.28
C LEU A 268 -2.28 8.48 -6.07
N LEU A 269 -2.79 7.25 -5.99
CA LEU A 269 -4.20 7.02 -5.69
C LEU A 269 -4.59 7.57 -4.32
N LEU A 270 -3.78 7.31 -3.29
CA LEU A 270 -4.00 7.83 -1.93
C LEU A 270 -3.90 9.35 -1.88
N LYS A 271 -3.00 9.96 -2.66
CA LYS A 271 -2.86 11.42 -2.75
C LYS A 271 -4.16 12.10 -3.15
N TYR A 272 -4.85 11.56 -4.15
CA TYR A 272 -6.00 12.21 -4.79
C TYR A 272 -7.37 11.65 -4.37
N ASN A 273 -7.42 10.51 -3.68
CA ASN A 273 -8.68 9.86 -3.31
C ASN A 273 -8.83 9.70 -1.78
N GLN A 274 -10.04 9.38 -1.36
CA GLN A 274 -10.30 8.97 0.03
C GLN A 274 -9.58 7.66 0.33
N VAL A 275 -9.02 7.55 1.54
CA VAL A 275 -8.25 6.36 1.95
C VAL A 275 -9.13 5.11 1.88
N GLY A 276 -10.34 5.17 2.44
CA GLY A 276 -11.26 4.03 2.44
C GLY A 276 -11.66 3.55 1.05
N LYS A 277 -11.72 4.46 0.04
CA LYS A 277 -11.99 4.06 -1.36
C LYS A 277 -10.85 3.31 -2.01
N VAL A 278 -9.62 3.65 -1.67
CA VAL A 278 -8.42 3.02 -2.25
C VAL A 278 -8.13 1.72 -1.52
N THR A 279 -8.09 1.74 -0.18
CA THR A 279 -7.62 0.60 0.60
C THR A 279 -8.52 -0.62 0.57
N VAL A 280 -9.82 -0.45 0.25
CA VAL A 280 -10.73 -1.60 0.08
C VAL A 280 -10.28 -2.54 -1.04
N PHE A 281 -9.57 -2.05 -2.06
CA PHE A 281 -9.01 -2.88 -3.12
C PHE A 281 -7.93 -3.85 -2.62
N ASN A 282 -7.31 -3.59 -1.45
CA ASN A 282 -6.32 -4.51 -0.87
C ASN A 282 -6.87 -5.93 -0.66
N PHE A 283 -8.18 -6.09 -0.54
CA PHE A 283 -8.80 -7.42 -0.49
C PHE A 283 -8.58 -8.25 -1.78
N LEU A 284 -8.24 -7.62 -2.91
CA LEU A 284 -7.86 -8.32 -4.14
C LEU A 284 -6.46 -8.94 -4.08
N VAL A 285 -5.57 -8.42 -3.21
CA VAL A 285 -4.18 -8.91 -3.13
C VAL A 285 -4.11 -10.41 -2.79
N PRO A 286 -4.75 -10.91 -1.71
CA PRO A 286 -4.74 -12.34 -1.43
C PRO A 286 -5.46 -13.16 -2.49
N VAL A 287 -6.51 -12.63 -3.13
CA VAL A 287 -7.22 -13.33 -4.24
C VAL A 287 -6.28 -13.51 -5.43
N PHE A 288 -5.61 -12.45 -5.89
CA PHE A 288 -4.61 -12.55 -6.96
C PHE A 288 -3.41 -13.40 -6.55
N GLY A 289 -2.96 -13.27 -5.30
CA GLY A 289 -1.85 -14.05 -4.76
C GLY A 289 -2.13 -15.55 -4.82
N THR A 290 -3.31 -15.97 -4.40
CA THR A 290 -3.74 -17.37 -4.46
C THR A 290 -3.82 -17.88 -5.91
N VAL A 291 -4.51 -17.14 -6.78
CA VAL A 291 -4.67 -17.54 -8.20
C VAL A 291 -3.32 -17.64 -8.90
N LEU A 292 -2.46 -16.62 -8.73
CA LEU A 292 -1.15 -16.61 -9.39
C LEU A 292 -0.19 -17.67 -8.81
N SER A 293 -0.24 -17.92 -7.49
CA SER A 293 0.53 -19.00 -6.89
C SER A 293 0.09 -20.36 -7.42
N ALA A 294 -1.20 -20.59 -7.56
CA ALA A 294 -1.73 -21.82 -8.11
C ALA A 294 -1.29 -22.04 -9.57
N ILE A 295 -1.32 -20.98 -10.41
CA ILE A 295 -0.84 -21.05 -11.80
C ILE A 295 0.66 -21.34 -11.86
N CYS A 296 1.47 -20.61 -11.05
CA CYS A 296 2.93 -20.74 -11.09
C CYS A 296 3.45 -22.02 -10.46
N LEU A 297 2.70 -22.64 -9.55
CA LEU A 297 3.06 -23.83 -8.80
C LEU A 297 2.29 -25.08 -9.26
N ASN A 298 1.53 -25.01 -10.37
CA ASN A 298 0.69 -26.07 -10.92
C ASN A 298 -0.32 -26.66 -9.92
N GLU A 299 -0.90 -25.81 -9.06
CA GLU A 299 -1.95 -26.19 -8.13
C GLU A 299 -3.34 -26.05 -8.78
N ASN A 300 -4.33 -26.79 -8.27
CA ASN A 300 -5.69 -26.81 -8.86
C ASN A 300 -6.41 -25.48 -8.58
N ILE A 301 -6.68 -24.68 -9.62
CA ILE A 301 -7.24 -23.31 -9.49
C ILE A 301 -8.78 -23.32 -9.44
N MET A 302 -9.41 -24.31 -10.08
CA MET A 302 -10.85 -24.38 -10.29
C MET A 302 -11.60 -24.87 -9.05
N GLU A 303 -11.40 -24.20 -7.91
CA GLU A 303 -12.21 -24.47 -6.74
C GLU A 303 -13.33 -23.43 -6.64
N LEU A 304 -14.54 -23.88 -6.34
CA LEU A 304 -15.72 -23.04 -6.15
C LEU A 304 -15.47 -21.90 -5.14
N LYS A 305 -14.62 -22.17 -4.12
CA LYS A 305 -14.23 -21.14 -3.12
C LYS A 305 -13.58 -19.91 -3.74
N ASN A 306 -12.75 -20.07 -4.79
CA ASN A 306 -12.08 -18.94 -5.45
C ASN A 306 -13.07 -18.03 -6.18
N LEU A 307 -14.09 -18.61 -6.82
CA LEU A 307 -15.16 -17.86 -7.48
C LEU A 307 -16.02 -17.12 -6.46
N VAL A 308 -16.44 -17.78 -5.38
CA VAL A 308 -17.22 -17.18 -4.30
C VAL A 308 -16.46 -16.02 -3.64
N ALA A 309 -15.17 -16.24 -3.35
CA ALA A 309 -14.30 -15.20 -2.79
C ALA A 309 -14.22 -13.96 -3.71
N LEU A 310 -14.03 -14.17 -5.01
CA LEU A 310 -13.97 -13.08 -5.99
C LEU A 310 -15.27 -12.27 -6.01
N VAL A 311 -16.42 -12.92 -6.00
CA VAL A 311 -17.74 -12.25 -5.97
C VAL A 311 -17.91 -11.43 -4.69
N LEU A 312 -17.55 -12.00 -3.53
CA LEU A 312 -17.65 -11.30 -2.25
C LEU A 312 -16.70 -10.08 -2.18
N VAL A 313 -15.47 -10.23 -2.63
CA VAL A 313 -14.49 -9.14 -2.66
C VAL A 313 -14.94 -8.03 -3.63
N CYS A 314 -15.35 -8.38 -4.85
CA CYS A 314 -15.84 -7.41 -5.82
C CYS A 314 -17.11 -6.68 -5.33
N GLY A 315 -18.03 -7.40 -4.69
CA GLY A 315 -19.23 -6.83 -4.07
C GLY A 315 -18.88 -5.86 -2.94
N GLY A 316 -17.91 -6.22 -2.09
CA GLY A 316 -17.40 -5.37 -1.03
C GLY A 316 -16.77 -4.07 -1.57
N ILE A 317 -15.90 -4.18 -2.57
CA ILE A 317 -15.28 -3.03 -3.24
C ILE A 317 -16.35 -2.11 -3.85
N TRP A 318 -17.33 -2.69 -4.54
CA TRP A 318 -18.42 -1.93 -5.15
C TRP A 318 -19.25 -1.15 -4.11
N LEU A 319 -19.60 -1.77 -2.98
CA LEU A 319 -20.31 -1.13 -1.88
C LEU A 319 -19.54 0.08 -1.32
N VAL A 320 -18.25 -0.08 -1.04
CA VAL A 320 -17.40 1.00 -0.49
C VAL A 320 -17.24 2.13 -1.49
N THR A 321 -16.94 1.82 -2.75
CA THR A 321 -16.68 2.84 -3.77
C THR A 321 -17.93 3.64 -4.12
N ARG A 322 -19.10 3.01 -4.19
CA ARG A 322 -20.39 3.67 -4.48
C ARG A 322 -20.90 4.55 -3.34
N SER A 323 -20.66 4.14 -2.09
CA SER A 323 -21.02 4.91 -0.89
C SER A 323 -20.38 6.29 -0.87
N ALA A 324 -19.13 6.36 -1.30
CA ALA A 324 -18.36 7.59 -1.27
C ALA A 324 -18.71 8.58 -2.41
N GLN A 325 -19.32 8.13 -3.51
CA GLN A 325 -19.81 9.01 -4.57
C GLN A 325 -21.05 9.81 -4.13
N ARG A 326 -21.95 9.22 -3.36
CA ARG A 326 -23.13 9.89 -2.82
C ARG A 326 -22.78 11.00 -1.82
N SER A 327 -21.80 10.78 -0.95
CA SER A 327 -21.32 11.79 0.01
C SER A 327 -20.70 13.02 -0.68
N ALA A 328 -20.00 12.82 -1.80
CA ALA A 328 -19.45 13.92 -2.59
C ALA A 328 -20.51 14.70 -3.37
N GLY A 329 -21.59 14.06 -3.80
CA GLY A 329 -22.74 14.69 -4.47
C GLY A 329 -23.54 15.60 -3.53
N TYR A 330 -23.79 15.18 -2.30
CA TYR A 330 -24.48 15.98 -1.29
C TYR A 330 -23.69 17.23 -0.88
N SER A 331 -22.36 17.13 -0.77
CA SER A 331 -21.50 18.27 -0.48
C SER A 331 -21.50 19.33 -1.59
N LYS A 332 -21.60 18.92 -2.86
CA LYS A 332 -21.69 19.85 -4.00
C LYS A 332 -23.09 20.48 -4.15
N ALA A 333 -24.15 19.76 -3.83
CA ALA A 333 -25.51 20.26 -3.88
C ALA A 333 -25.81 21.25 -2.74
N GLY A 334 -25.23 21.06 -1.55
CA GLY A 334 -25.39 21.97 -0.40
C GLY A 334 -24.68 23.31 -0.55
N VAL A 335 -23.71 23.44 -1.45
CA VAL A 335 -23.03 24.73 -1.75
C VAL A 335 -23.77 25.53 -2.81
N ALA A 336 -24.64 24.90 -3.59
CA ALA A 336 -25.41 25.59 -4.67
C ALA A 336 -26.73 26.27 -4.23
N VAL A 337 -27.16 26.08 -2.97
CA VAL A 337 -28.34 26.71 -2.39
C VAL A 337 -27.90 27.69 -1.31
N GLY A 338 -27.24 28.76 -1.71
CA GLY A 338 -27.11 29.98 -0.88
C GLY A 338 -28.42 30.75 -0.94
N PRO A 339 -28.85 31.43 0.14
CA PRO A 339 -30.13 32.12 0.17
C PRO A 339 -30.11 33.30 -0.82
N GLN A 340 -30.93 33.21 -1.85
CA GLN A 340 -31.34 34.41 -2.60
C GLN A 340 -32.09 35.33 -1.63
N GLY A 341 -31.49 36.51 -1.40
CA GLY A 341 -32.07 37.54 -0.58
C GLY A 341 -33.47 37.90 -1.04
N ARG A 342 -34.39 37.90 -0.11
CA ARG A 342 -35.65 38.66 -0.26
C ARG A 342 -35.31 40.11 0.03
N GLY A 343 -35.39 40.92 -1.00
CA GLY A 343 -35.52 42.39 -0.89
C GLY A 343 -36.86 42.81 -0.34
#